data_094057d8fac4d737e797da697a1681f3
#
_entry.id   094057d8fac4d737e797da697a1681f3
#
_cell.length_a   1.000
_cell.length_b   1.000
_cell.length_c   1.000
_cell.angle_alpha   90.00
_cell.angle_beta   90.00
_cell.angle_gamma   90.00
#
_symmetry.space_group_name_H-M   'P 1'
#
loop_
_entity.id
_entity.type
_entity.pdbx_description
1 polymer ?
#
loop_
_entity_poly.entity_id
_entity_poly.type
_entity_poly.pdbx_seq_one_letter_code
_entity_poly.pdbx_strand_id
1 'polypeptide(L)'
;YTEMVEAGLALVRSLVRPSTEDLLREGQALVALTEARELLARQDAVLTGAVASGAFTSVDVSQIVQLIGARRHQVELALLDLHPTDRDAYEELADSQPAAVLTALDDRLVIESRAGQPVPIDAATWQDAYDQVTDDLREFELAAADRLVERSQPQALFIVLRILVTGAIGVIALVVTALGSLRVARSVLRRLAGLRQAALELAIDRIPSVVARLRAGERVDVEAEAPPLPYGADEIGQVGRAFNALQREAVGAAVAEADLRRGVNEVFLNIARRSQT
;
A
#
# COMPACT_ATOMS: atom_id res chain seq x y z
N TYR A 1 -38.16 5.17 19.22
CA TYR A 1 -36.77 5.16 19.74
C TYR A 1 -36.13 3.78 19.61
N THR A 2 -36.88 2.71 19.91
CA THR A 2 -36.41 1.31 19.83
C THR A 2 -36.11 0.87 18.39
N GLU A 3 -36.98 1.22 17.43
CA GLU A 3 -36.75 0.91 15.99
C GLU A 3 -35.52 1.62 15.40
N MET A 4 -35.21 2.84 15.85
CA MET A 4 -34.03 3.57 15.41
C MET A 4 -32.73 2.98 15.99
N VAL A 5 -32.80 2.45 17.19
CA VAL A 5 -31.67 1.75 17.84
C VAL A 5 -31.45 0.38 17.17
N GLU A 6 -32.52 -0.35 16.84
CA GLU A 6 -32.44 -1.63 16.11
C GLU A 6 -31.96 -1.46 14.68
N ALA A 7 -32.40 -0.40 13.98
CA ALA A 7 -31.88 -0.04 12.66
C ALA A 7 -30.40 0.37 12.70
N GLY A 8 -30.01 1.11 13.75
CA GLY A 8 -28.61 1.47 14.01
C GLY A 8 -27.73 0.26 14.31
N LEU A 9 -28.22 -0.68 15.12
CA LEU A 9 -27.53 -1.92 15.42
C LEU A 9 -27.45 -2.87 14.20
N ALA A 10 -28.50 -2.91 13.38
CA ALA A 10 -28.47 -3.65 12.12
C ALA A 10 -27.46 -3.05 11.12
N LEU A 11 -27.38 -1.72 11.06
CA LEU A 11 -26.37 -1.01 10.25
C LEU A 11 -24.95 -1.27 10.76
N VAL A 12 -24.74 -1.24 12.07
CA VAL A 12 -23.43 -1.55 12.68
C VAL A 12 -23.05 -3.02 12.44
N ARG A 13 -24.01 -3.97 12.55
CA ARG A 13 -23.77 -5.39 12.21
C ARG A 13 -23.47 -5.59 10.72
N SER A 14 -24.10 -4.83 9.83
CA SER A 14 -23.79 -4.88 8.39
C SER A 14 -22.43 -4.24 8.03
N LEU A 15 -21.90 -3.40 8.92
CA LEU A 15 -20.58 -2.76 8.76
C LEU A 15 -19.45 -3.54 9.44
N VAL A 16 -19.76 -4.51 10.31
CA VAL A 16 -18.78 -5.46 10.86
C VAL A 16 -18.42 -6.44 9.74
N ARG A 17 -17.44 -6.05 8.93
CA ARG A 17 -16.81 -6.98 7.98
C ARG A 17 -16.07 -8.04 8.79
N PRO A 18 -16.19 -9.33 8.42
CA PRO A 18 -15.42 -10.37 9.09
C PRO A 18 -13.93 -9.97 9.05
N SER A 19 -13.26 -10.09 10.19
CA SER A 19 -11.82 -9.82 10.23
C SER A 19 -11.08 -10.90 9.43
N THR A 20 -9.88 -10.62 8.96
CA THR A 20 -9.03 -11.64 8.31
C THR A 20 -8.80 -12.84 9.26
N GLU A 21 -8.80 -12.60 10.56
CA GLU A 21 -8.65 -13.63 11.59
C GLU A 21 -9.90 -14.52 11.70
N ASP A 22 -11.11 -13.95 11.57
CA ASP A 22 -12.35 -14.74 11.56
C ASP A 22 -12.42 -15.64 10.34
N LEU A 23 -12.07 -15.14 9.15
CA LEU A 23 -12.01 -15.96 7.92
C LEU A 23 -10.96 -17.08 8.00
N LEU A 24 -9.84 -16.83 8.67
CA LEU A 24 -8.83 -17.87 8.90
C LEU A 24 -9.35 -18.95 9.85
N ARG A 25 -10.07 -18.58 10.93
CA ARG A 25 -10.70 -19.54 11.86
C ARG A 25 -11.77 -20.35 11.17
N GLU A 26 -12.64 -19.71 10.37
CA GLU A 26 -13.64 -20.42 9.57
C GLU A 26 -12.99 -21.41 8.59
N GLY A 27 -11.91 -21.01 7.90
CA GLY A 27 -11.15 -21.91 7.02
C GLY A 27 -10.56 -23.09 7.75
N GLN A 28 -10.00 -22.88 8.96
CA GLN A 28 -9.47 -23.96 9.80
C GLN A 28 -10.58 -24.90 10.29
N ALA A 29 -11.75 -24.36 10.62
CA ALA A 29 -12.92 -25.17 10.99
C ALA A 29 -13.37 -26.08 9.85
N LEU A 30 -13.40 -25.60 8.60
CA LEU A 30 -13.72 -26.43 7.43
C LEU A 30 -12.68 -27.52 7.19
N VAL A 31 -11.38 -27.22 7.37
CA VAL A 31 -10.33 -28.24 7.31
C VAL A 31 -10.54 -29.31 8.39
N ALA A 32 -10.89 -28.90 9.62
CA ALA A 32 -11.13 -29.80 10.72
C ALA A 32 -12.35 -30.73 10.46
N LEU A 33 -13.40 -30.22 9.80
CA LEU A 33 -14.54 -31.06 9.36
C LEU A 33 -14.12 -32.05 8.27
N THR A 34 -13.30 -31.66 7.32
CA THR A 34 -12.72 -32.57 6.31
C THR A 34 -11.90 -33.68 6.96
N GLU A 35 -11.07 -33.36 7.98
CA GLU A 35 -10.34 -34.35 8.77
C GLU A 35 -11.29 -35.28 9.54
N ALA A 36 -12.39 -34.76 10.10
CA ALA A 36 -13.40 -35.59 10.77
C ALA A 36 -14.05 -36.58 9.79
N ARG A 37 -14.33 -36.18 8.55
CA ARG A 37 -14.83 -37.08 7.50
C ARG A 37 -13.78 -38.15 7.13
N GLU A 38 -12.49 -37.79 7.10
CA GLU A 38 -11.40 -38.76 6.89
C GLU A 38 -11.34 -39.80 8.03
N LEU A 39 -11.58 -39.38 9.28
CA LEU A 39 -11.68 -40.31 10.42
C LEU A 39 -12.87 -41.29 10.27
N LEU A 40 -13.97 -40.81 9.72
CA LEU A 40 -15.13 -41.67 9.40
C LEU A 40 -14.79 -42.69 8.31
N ALA A 41 -14.08 -42.29 7.26
CA ALA A 41 -13.61 -43.19 6.21
C ALA A 41 -12.63 -44.26 6.76
N ARG A 42 -11.76 -43.89 7.69
CA ARG A 42 -10.89 -44.87 8.38
C ARG A 42 -11.66 -45.82 9.27
N GLN A 43 -12.72 -45.35 9.92
CA GLN A 43 -13.62 -46.17 10.71
C GLN A 43 -14.33 -47.22 9.81
N ASP A 44 -14.83 -46.81 8.64
CA ASP A 44 -15.41 -47.71 7.66
C ASP A 44 -14.44 -48.79 7.19
N ALA A 45 -13.16 -48.41 6.91
CA ALA A 45 -12.15 -49.38 6.51
C ALA A 45 -11.87 -50.42 7.56
N VAL A 46 -11.82 -50.05 8.86
CA VAL A 46 -11.62 -50.97 9.97
C VAL A 46 -12.84 -51.90 10.11
N LEU A 47 -14.05 -51.35 10.00
CA LEU A 47 -15.30 -52.13 10.06
C LEU A 47 -15.40 -53.14 8.92
N THR A 48 -15.14 -52.72 7.69
CA THR A 48 -15.13 -53.58 6.50
C THR A 48 -14.13 -54.72 6.64
N GLY A 49 -12.93 -54.45 7.18
CA GLY A 49 -11.93 -55.44 7.48
C GLY A 49 -12.40 -56.47 8.55
N ALA A 50 -13.02 -55.96 9.63
CA ALA A 50 -13.54 -56.80 10.70
C ALA A 50 -14.74 -57.70 10.25
N VAL A 51 -15.63 -57.12 9.41
CA VAL A 51 -16.74 -57.92 8.80
C VAL A 51 -16.20 -59.01 7.88
N ALA A 52 -15.19 -58.69 7.06
CA ALA A 52 -14.57 -59.66 6.15
C ALA A 52 -13.83 -60.79 6.89
N SER A 53 -13.20 -60.48 8.05
CA SER A 53 -12.54 -61.49 8.89
C SER A 53 -13.48 -62.26 9.80
N GLY A 54 -14.72 -61.81 9.94
CA GLY A 54 -15.76 -62.46 10.76
C GLY A 54 -15.77 -62.07 12.23
N ALA A 55 -14.72 -61.38 12.74
CA ALA A 55 -14.65 -60.95 14.13
C ALA A 55 -13.65 -59.78 14.31
N PHE A 56 -13.92 -58.96 15.32
CA PHE A 56 -12.95 -57.95 15.75
C PHE A 56 -11.70 -58.51 16.41
N THR A 57 -10.56 -58.00 16.08
CA THR A 57 -9.36 -58.12 16.90
C THR A 57 -9.36 -57.14 18.07
N SER A 58 -8.49 -57.30 19.06
CA SER A 58 -8.32 -56.32 20.14
C SER A 58 -7.83 -54.95 19.63
N VAL A 59 -7.08 -54.98 18.53
CA VAL A 59 -6.61 -53.74 17.86
C VAL A 59 -7.76 -53.00 17.19
N ASP A 60 -8.62 -53.73 16.46
CA ASP A 60 -9.78 -53.15 15.78
C ASP A 60 -10.72 -52.46 16.76
N VAL A 61 -11.04 -53.12 17.88
CA VAL A 61 -11.88 -52.53 18.94
C VAL A 61 -11.29 -51.23 19.48
N SER A 62 -9.99 -51.23 19.76
CA SER A 62 -9.33 -50.04 20.24
C SER A 62 -9.33 -48.90 19.19
N GLN A 63 -9.08 -49.24 17.91
CA GLN A 63 -9.06 -48.25 16.82
C GLN A 63 -10.44 -47.67 16.58
N ILE A 64 -11.50 -48.50 16.55
CA ILE A 64 -12.88 -48.03 16.35
C ILE A 64 -13.26 -47.00 17.42
N VAL A 65 -13.04 -47.33 18.70
CA VAL A 65 -13.38 -46.42 19.81
C VAL A 65 -12.59 -45.12 19.72
N GLN A 66 -11.29 -45.19 19.38
CA GLN A 66 -10.44 -43.99 19.21
C GLN A 66 -10.89 -43.14 18.03
N LEU A 67 -11.23 -43.74 16.86
CA LEU A 67 -11.66 -43.02 15.68
C LEU A 67 -13.02 -42.32 15.91
N ILE A 68 -13.99 -43.00 16.55
CA ILE A 68 -15.25 -42.37 16.89
C ILE A 68 -15.07 -41.21 17.85
N GLY A 69 -14.27 -41.39 18.91
CA GLY A 69 -13.98 -40.35 19.90
C GLY A 69 -13.26 -39.15 19.28
N ALA A 70 -12.21 -39.39 18.47
CA ALA A 70 -11.47 -38.34 17.79
C ALA A 70 -12.35 -37.56 16.81
N ARG A 71 -13.15 -38.23 16.01
CA ARG A 71 -14.09 -37.62 15.06
C ARG A 71 -15.09 -36.71 15.77
N ARG A 72 -15.76 -37.22 16.83
CA ARG A 72 -16.72 -36.40 17.60
C ARG A 72 -16.09 -35.16 18.20
N HIS A 73 -14.92 -35.31 18.79
CA HIS A 73 -14.18 -34.18 19.36
C HIS A 73 -13.75 -33.16 18.29
N GLN A 74 -13.28 -33.63 17.13
CA GLN A 74 -12.88 -32.78 16.02
C GLN A 74 -14.06 -31.95 15.51
N VAL A 75 -15.22 -32.56 15.33
CA VAL A 75 -16.47 -31.89 14.94
C VAL A 75 -16.88 -30.85 15.98
N GLU A 76 -16.88 -31.20 17.27
CA GLU A 76 -17.23 -30.29 18.35
C GLU A 76 -16.36 -29.01 18.34
N LEU A 77 -15.05 -29.18 18.18
CA LEU A 77 -14.13 -28.04 18.10
C LEU A 77 -14.36 -27.21 16.83
N ALA A 78 -14.56 -27.86 15.67
CA ALA A 78 -14.78 -27.17 14.42
C ALA A 78 -16.05 -26.30 14.46
N LEU A 79 -17.13 -26.79 15.07
CA LEU A 79 -18.37 -26.04 15.20
C LEU A 79 -18.25 -24.75 16.01
N LEU A 80 -17.27 -24.63 16.92
CA LEU A 80 -17.04 -23.41 17.69
C LEU A 80 -16.60 -22.24 16.80
N ASP A 81 -15.79 -22.53 15.78
CA ASP A 81 -15.17 -21.53 14.91
C ASP A 81 -15.88 -21.42 13.54
N LEU A 82 -16.93 -22.21 13.30
CA LEU A 82 -17.70 -22.16 12.07
C LEU A 82 -18.61 -20.93 12.05
N HIS A 83 -18.79 -20.34 10.87
CA HIS A 83 -19.75 -19.26 10.68
C HIS A 83 -21.17 -19.69 11.07
N PRO A 84 -21.98 -18.83 11.71
CA PRO A 84 -23.33 -19.22 12.19
C PRO A 84 -24.18 -19.90 11.12
N THR A 85 -24.24 -19.36 9.90
CA THR A 85 -25.01 -19.96 8.79
C THR A 85 -24.51 -21.36 8.40
N ASP A 86 -23.21 -21.61 8.47
CA ASP A 86 -22.62 -22.90 8.14
C ASP A 86 -22.79 -23.88 9.30
N ARG A 87 -22.79 -23.37 10.54
CA ARG A 87 -23.13 -24.16 11.73
C ARG A 87 -24.58 -24.64 11.67
N ASP A 88 -25.52 -23.74 11.38
CA ASP A 88 -26.95 -24.09 11.26
C ASP A 88 -27.16 -25.17 10.17
N ALA A 89 -26.49 -25.04 9.03
CA ALA A 89 -26.52 -26.03 7.96
C ALA A 89 -25.89 -27.36 8.35
N TYR A 90 -24.82 -27.37 9.14
CA TYR A 90 -24.23 -28.61 9.67
C TYR A 90 -25.17 -29.29 10.71
N GLU A 91 -25.79 -28.51 11.59
CA GLU A 91 -26.76 -29.03 12.58
C GLU A 91 -27.95 -29.64 11.88
N GLU A 92 -28.49 -29.05 10.80
CA GLU A 92 -29.56 -29.66 9.98
C GLU A 92 -29.10 -30.98 9.37
N LEU A 93 -27.86 -31.08 8.87
CA LEU A 93 -27.30 -32.34 8.39
C LEU A 93 -27.17 -33.38 9.52
N ALA A 94 -26.68 -32.96 10.69
CA ALA A 94 -26.49 -33.84 11.86
C ALA A 94 -27.84 -34.39 12.41
N ASP A 95 -28.91 -33.63 12.25
CA ASP A 95 -30.26 -34.02 12.63
C ASP A 95 -30.99 -34.89 11.54
N SER A 96 -30.34 -35.12 10.40
CA SER A 96 -30.86 -35.96 9.33
C SER A 96 -31.00 -37.41 9.76
N GLN A 97 -31.95 -38.14 9.12
CA GLN A 97 -32.16 -39.56 9.43
C GLN A 97 -30.89 -40.41 9.23
N PRO A 98 -30.10 -40.27 8.14
CA PRO A 98 -28.86 -41.03 7.97
C PRO A 98 -27.81 -40.74 9.08
N ALA A 99 -27.66 -39.48 9.48
CA ALA A 99 -26.71 -39.08 10.55
C ALA A 99 -27.15 -39.62 11.93
N ALA A 100 -28.45 -39.61 12.22
CA ALA A 100 -29.01 -40.21 13.44
C ALA A 100 -28.75 -41.73 13.49
N VAL A 101 -28.97 -42.45 12.36
CA VAL A 101 -28.66 -43.88 12.25
C VAL A 101 -27.17 -44.14 12.46
N LEU A 102 -26.27 -43.36 11.80
CA LEU A 102 -24.83 -43.49 11.94
C LEU A 102 -24.40 -43.28 13.39
N THR A 103 -24.96 -42.29 14.08
CA THR A 103 -24.67 -41.98 15.49
C THR A 103 -25.09 -43.12 16.40
N ALA A 104 -26.25 -43.71 16.16
CA ALA A 104 -26.74 -44.88 16.93
C ALA A 104 -25.86 -46.14 16.71
N LEU A 105 -25.37 -46.33 15.48
CA LEU A 105 -24.42 -47.41 15.17
C LEU A 105 -23.07 -47.19 15.82
N ASP A 106 -22.58 -45.96 15.84
CA ASP A 106 -21.37 -45.58 16.56
C ASP A 106 -21.46 -45.86 18.06
N ASP A 107 -22.55 -45.46 18.71
CA ASP A 107 -22.79 -45.71 20.12
C ASP A 107 -22.82 -47.21 20.42
N ARG A 108 -23.42 -47.98 19.56
CA ARG A 108 -23.45 -49.43 19.67
C ARG A 108 -22.08 -50.05 19.50
N LEU A 109 -21.27 -49.57 18.55
CA LEU A 109 -19.89 -49.99 18.36
C LEU A 109 -19.03 -49.72 19.60
N VAL A 110 -19.16 -48.51 20.20
CA VAL A 110 -18.43 -48.17 21.43
C VAL A 110 -18.81 -49.06 22.62
N ILE A 111 -20.09 -49.40 22.76
CA ILE A 111 -20.62 -50.12 23.91
C ILE A 111 -20.45 -51.64 23.77
N GLU A 112 -20.70 -52.19 22.60
CA GLU A 112 -20.87 -53.62 22.41
C GLU A 112 -19.66 -54.34 21.78
N SER A 113 -18.73 -53.61 21.10
CA SER A 113 -17.58 -54.25 20.44
C SER A 113 -16.68 -55.01 21.42
N ARG A 114 -16.36 -56.27 21.11
CA ARG A 114 -15.48 -57.12 21.90
C ARG A 114 -14.53 -57.89 20.98
N ALA A 115 -13.30 -58.02 21.38
CA ALA A 115 -12.31 -58.86 20.68
C ALA A 115 -12.73 -60.31 20.59
N GLY A 116 -12.60 -60.92 19.43
CA GLY A 116 -13.05 -62.28 19.14
C GLY A 116 -14.52 -62.46 18.90
N GLN A 117 -15.31 -61.38 18.91
CA GLN A 117 -16.72 -61.39 18.61
C GLN A 117 -17.02 -60.79 17.23
N PRO A 118 -18.10 -61.21 16.57
CA PRO A 118 -18.57 -60.54 15.33
C PRO A 118 -18.85 -59.03 15.54
N VAL A 119 -18.81 -58.27 14.47
CA VAL A 119 -19.21 -56.86 14.48
C VAL A 119 -20.68 -56.73 14.96
N PRO A 120 -20.98 -55.91 16.01
CA PRO A 120 -22.30 -55.92 16.65
C PRO A 120 -23.40 -55.12 15.87
N ILE A 121 -23.07 -54.68 14.67
CA ILE A 121 -24.01 -53.92 13.81
C ILE A 121 -24.20 -54.60 12.47
N ASP A 122 -25.33 -54.31 11.81
CA ASP A 122 -25.58 -54.77 10.45
C ASP A 122 -24.74 -54.01 9.43
N ALA A 123 -23.93 -54.72 8.64
CA ALA A 123 -23.01 -54.14 7.68
C ALA A 123 -23.74 -53.39 6.56
N ALA A 124 -24.91 -53.82 6.11
CA ALA A 124 -25.67 -53.14 5.07
C ALA A 124 -26.25 -51.82 5.59
N THR A 125 -26.85 -51.84 6.79
CA THR A 125 -27.32 -50.59 7.44
C THR A 125 -26.20 -49.58 7.68
N TRP A 126 -24.99 -50.08 8.08
CA TRP A 126 -23.84 -49.22 8.21
C TRP A 126 -23.44 -48.57 6.87
N GLN A 127 -23.31 -49.37 5.81
CA GLN A 127 -22.87 -48.88 4.51
C GLN A 127 -23.84 -47.85 3.94
N ASP A 128 -25.16 -48.13 4.02
CA ASP A 128 -26.19 -47.19 3.56
C ASP A 128 -26.12 -45.85 4.31
N ALA A 129 -25.96 -45.88 5.63
CA ALA A 129 -25.86 -44.67 6.43
C ALA A 129 -24.51 -43.91 6.16
N TYR A 130 -23.41 -44.64 6.04
CA TYR A 130 -22.09 -44.12 5.75
C TYR A 130 -22.06 -43.39 4.40
N ASP A 131 -22.56 -44.02 3.33
CA ASP A 131 -22.53 -43.46 1.99
C ASP A 131 -23.36 -42.16 1.94
N GLN A 132 -24.56 -42.17 2.51
CA GLN A 132 -25.43 -40.99 2.54
C GLN A 132 -24.78 -39.82 3.35
N VAL A 133 -24.31 -40.11 4.58
CA VAL A 133 -23.71 -39.09 5.42
C VAL A 133 -22.41 -38.53 4.78
N THR A 134 -21.62 -39.38 4.13
CA THR A 134 -20.39 -38.93 3.47
C THR A 134 -20.68 -38.05 2.27
N ASP A 135 -21.71 -38.35 1.47
CA ASP A 135 -22.14 -37.53 0.34
C ASP A 135 -22.73 -36.19 0.83
N ASP A 136 -23.58 -36.19 1.85
CA ASP A 136 -24.14 -34.98 2.44
C ASP A 136 -23.03 -34.06 3.05
N LEU A 137 -22.09 -34.67 3.77
CA LEU A 137 -20.92 -33.93 4.31
C LEU A 137 -20.08 -33.30 3.19
N ARG A 138 -19.86 -34.01 2.09
CA ARG A 138 -19.12 -33.50 0.94
C ARG A 138 -19.85 -32.34 0.28
N GLU A 139 -21.15 -32.42 0.10
CA GLU A 139 -21.96 -31.32 -0.44
C GLU A 139 -21.90 -30.10 0.49
N PHE A 140 -22.05 -30.31 1.79
CA PHE A 140 -21.89 -29.27 2.81
C PHE A 140 -20.52 -28.60 2.74
N GLU A 141 -19.41 -29.37 2.71
CA GLU A 141 -18.05 -28.87 2.67
C GLU A 141 -17.83 -27.96 1.45
N LEU A 142 -18.30 -28.37 0.27
CA LEU A 142 -18.20 -27.59 -0.96
C LEU A 142 -19.01 -26.28 -0.86
N ALA A 143 -20.25 -26.36 -0.41
CA ALA A 143 -21.10 -25.19 -0.26
C ALA A 143 -20.56 -24.19 0.79
N ALA A 144 -20.01 -24.68 1.90
CA ALA A 144 -19.41 -23.84 2.92
C ALA A 144 -18.09 -23.19 2.44
N ALA A 145 -17.28 -23.93 1.66
CA ALA A 145 -16.08 -23.37 1.04
C ALA A 145 -16.41 -22.25 0.03
N ASP A 146 -17.44 -22.43 -0.80
CA ASP A 146 -17.91 -21.41 -1.74
C ASP A 146 -18.38 -20.15 -0.99
N ARG A 147 -19.17 -20.32 0.06
CA ARG A 147 -19.62 -19.20 0.92
C ARG A 147 -18.44 -18.48 1.58
N LEU A 148 -17.42 -19.21 2.03
CA LEU A 148 -16.20 -18.62 2.60
C LEU A 148 -15.45 -17.77 1.56
N VAL A 149 -15.32 -18.28 0.32
CA VAL A 149 -14.71 -17.55 -0.79
C VAL A 149 -15.50 -16.28 -1.11
N GLU A 150 -16.82 -16.35 -1.21
CA GLU A 150 -17.67 -15.17 -1.45
C GLU A 150 -17.54 -14.12 -0.35
N ARG A 151 -17.47 -14.53 0.92
CA ARG A 151 -17.23 -13.61 2.05
C ARG A 151 -15.84 -12.96 2.03
N SER A 152 -14.85 -13.62 1.45
CA SER A 152 -13.48 -13.12 1.36
C SER A 152 -13.24 -12.11 0.21
N GLN A 153 -14.01 -12.17 -0.87
CA GLN A 153 -13.84 -11.34 -2.08
C GLN A 153 -13.85 -9.83 -1.83
N PRO A 154 -14.76 -9.25 -1.03
CA PRO A 154 -14.80 -7.80 -0.80
C PRO A 154 -13.52 -7.25 -0.17
N GLN A 155 -12.83 -8.06 0.64
CA GLN A 155 -11.58 -7.66 1.31
C GLN A 155 -10.41 -7.61 0.33
N ALA A 156 -10.31 -8.57 -0.59
CA ALA A 156 -9.26 -8.61 -1.60
C ALA A 156 -9.30 -7.38 -2.52
N LEU A 157 -10.49 -7.00 -3.00
CA LEU A 157 -10.68 -5.80 -3.83
C LEU A 157 -10.31 -4.50 -3.08
N PHE A 158 -10.67 -4.40 -1.79
CA PHE A 158 -10.34 -3.22 -0.99
C PHE A 158 -8.84 -3.08 -0.74
N ILE A 159 -8.12 -4.18 -0.52
CA ILE A 159 -6.66 -4.19 -0.37
C ILE A 159 -5.99 -3.74 -1.68
N VAL A 160 -6.41 -4.27 -2.82
CA VAL A 160 -5.88 -3.89 -4.14
C VAL A 160 -6.14 -2.41 -4.42
N LEU A 161 -7.36 -1.93 -4.17
CA LEU A 161 -7.70 -0.51 -4.35
C LEU A 161 -6.86 0.39 -3.44
N ARG A 162 -6.66 0.02 -2.18
CA ARG A 162 -5.82 0.77 -1.24
C ARG A 162 -4.37 0.85 -1.71
N ILE A 163 -3.80 -0.24 -2.23
CA ILE A 163 -2.43 -0.27 -2.78
C ILE A 163 -2.34 0.66 -4.00
N LEU A 164 -3.32 0.60 -4.92
CA LEU A 164 -3.34 1.45 -6.11
C LEU A 164 -3.44 2.94 -5.74
N VAL A 165 -4.32 3.31 -4.81
CA VAL A 165 -4.48 4.69 -4.36
C VAL A 165 -3.20 5.20 -3.69
N THR A 166 -2.60 4.40 -2.79
CA THR A 166 -1.34 4.79 -2.12
C THR A 166 -0.20 4.92 -3.11
N GLY A 167 -0.10 4.01 -4.08
CA GLY A 167 0.89 4.07 -5.16
C GLY A 167 0.70 5.31 -6.05
N ALA A 168 -0.53 5.63 -6.42
CA ALA A 168 -0.86 6.83 -7.22
C ALA A 168 -0.46 8.12 -6.49
N ILE A 169 -0.76 8.24 -5.19
CA ILE A 169 -0.34 9.38 -4.37
C ILE A 169 1.18 9.51 -4.34
N GLY A 170 1.90 8.41 -4.18
CA GLY A 170 3.38 8.39 -4.22
C GLY A 170 3.95 8.90 -5.54
N VAL A 171 3.40 8.44 -6.67
CA VAL A 171 3.79 8.88 -8.01
C VAL A 171 3.50 10.38 -8.20
N ILE A 172 2.33 10.86 -7.80
CA ILE A 172 1.96 12.29 -7.90
C ILE A 172 2.94 13.14 -7.07
N ALA A 173 3.25 12.74 -5.84
CA ALA A 173 4.20 13.45 -4.98
C ALA A 173 5.61 13.52 -5.62
N LEU A 174 6.07 12.43 -6.22
CA LEU A 174 7.35 12.38 -6.93
C LEU A 174 7.37 13.33 -8.14
N VAL A 175 6.31 13.33 -8.95
CA VAL A 175 6.19 14.21 -10.12
C VAL A 175 6.16 15.69 -9.70
N VAL A 176 5.38 16.03 -8.67
CA VAL A 176 5.29 17.41 -8.16
C VAL A 176 6.65 17.88 -7.65
N THR A 177 7.37 17.03 -6.90
CA THR A 177 8.72 17.34 -6.39
C THR A 177 9.72 17.52 -7.53
N ALA A 178 9.69 16.64 -8.53
CA ALA A 178 10.58 16.73 -9.69
C ALA A 178 10.31 18.00 -10.51
N LEU A 179 9.06 18.33 -10.78
CA LEU A 179 8.67 19.55 -11.50
C LEU A 179 9.05 20.81 -10.71
N GLY A 180 8.83 20.82 -9.40
CA GLY A 180 9.27 21.91 -8.50
C GLY A 180 10.76 22.12 -8.54
N SER A 181 11.55 21.06 -8.39
CA SER A 181 13.01 21.11 -8.46
C SER A 181 13.53 21.60 -9.80
N LEU A 182 12.96 21.11 -10.91
CA LEU A 182 13.28 21.57 -12.27
C LEU A 182 12.97 23.06 -12.47
N ARG A 183 11.84 23.52 -11.93
CA ARG A 183 11.44 24.93 -12.03
C ARG A 183 12.42 25.84 -11.26
N VAL A 184 12.81 25.44 -10.05
CA VAL A 184 13.80 26.18 -9.24
C VAL A 184 15.14 26.19 -9.94
N ALA A 185 15.65 25.02 -10.37
CA ALA A 185 16.92 24.92 -11.08
C ALA A 185 16.96 25.82 -12.34
N ARG A 186 15.91 25.77 -13.17
CA ARG A 186 15.83 26.63 -14.36
C ARG A 186 15.72 28.11 -14.02
N SER A 187 15.10 28.49 -12.91
CA SER A 187 15.02 29.87 -12.44
C SER A 187 16.42 30.41 -12.04
N VAL A 188 17.14 29.61 -11.24
CA VAL A 188 18.51 29.93 -10.81
C VAL A 188 19.47 30.07 -12.00
N LEU A 189 19.44 29.06 -12.90
CA LEU A 189 20.28 29.08 -14.11
C LEU A 189 20.01 30.30 -14.99
N ARG A 190 18.75 30.68 -15.20
CA ARG A 190 18.38 31.86 -16.01
C ARG A 190 18.89 33.16 -15.37
N ARG A 191 18.78 33.32 -14.04
CA ARG A 191 19.27 34.51 -13.33
C ARG A 191 20.80 34.60 -13.36
N LEU A 192 21.49 33.48 -13.16
CA LEU A 192 22.96 33.46 -13.27
C LEU A 192 23.45 33.73 -14.70
N ALA A 193 22.76 33.19 -15.71
CA ALA A 193 23.07 33.49 -17.11
C ALA A 193 22.88 34.97 -17.43
N GLY A 194 21.82 35.59 -16.92
CA GLY A 194 21.59 37.04 -17.06
C GLY A 194 22.70 37.91 -16.41
N LEU A 195 23.10 37.54 -15.20
CA LEU A 195 24.19 38.24 -14.50
C LEU A 195 25.51 38.10 -15.24
N ARG A 196 25.84 36.88 -15.71
CA ARG A 196 27.04 36.64 -16.55
C ARG A 196 27.02 37.49 -17.82
N GLN A 197 25.89 37.52 -18.52
CA GLN A 197 25.73 38.29 -19.75
C GLN A 197 25.93 39.78 -19.50
N ALA A 198 25.31 40.34 -18.45
CA ALA A 198 25.47 41.74 -18.08
C ALA A 198 26.93 42.09 -17.72
N ALA A 199 27.62 41.18 -17.02
CA ALA A 199 29.03 41.35 -16.67
C ALA A 199 29.96 41.40 -17.91
N LEU A 200 29.71 40.50 -18.87
CA LEU A 200 30.47 40.47 -20.12
C LEU A 200 30.19 41.70 -20.98
N GLU A 201 28.93 42.12 -21.10
CA GLU A 201 28.54 43.35 -21.84
C GLU A 201 29.20 44.60 -21.22
N LEU A 202 29.21 44.70 -19.88
CA LEU A 202 29.86 45.81 -19.20
C LEU A 202 31.37 45.85 -19.50
N ALA A 203 32.04 44.71 -19.38
CA ALA A 203 33.50 44.64 -19.51
C ALA A 203 34.01 44.79 -20.95
N ILE A 204 33.31 44.20 -21.93
CA ILE A 204 33.76 44.11 -23.33
C ILE A 204 33.25 45.29 -24.17
N ASP A 205 32.01 45.69 -23.94
CA ASP A 205 31.37 46.68 -24.84
C ASP A 205 31.17 48.02 -24.15
N ARG A 206 30.54 48.09 -22.98
CA ARG A 206 30.13 49.35 -22.36
C ARG A 206 31.30 50.19 -21.85
N ILE A 207 32.19 49.66 -21.00
CA ILE A 207 33.31 50.41 -20.46
C ILE A 207 34.24 50.93 -21.58
N PRO A 208 34.65 50.13 -22.59
CA PRO A 208 35.44 50.62 -23.68
C PRO A 208 34.74 51.69 -24.51
N SER A 209 33.44 51.58 -24.78
CA SER A 209 32.67 52.59 -25.54
C SER A 209 32.54 53.91 -24.79
N VAL A 210 32.24 53.86 -23.47
CA VAL A 210 32.20 55.06 -22.61
C VAL A 210 33.53 55.78 -22.60
N VAL A 211 34.64 55.04 -22.44
CA VAL A 211 35.98 55.61 -22.46
C VAL A 211 36.32 56.24 -23.83
N ALA A 212 35.91 55.62 -24.94
CA ALA A 212 36.12 56.17 -26.28
C ALA A 212 35.36 57.48 -26.48
N ARG A 213 34.07 57.57 -26.08
CA ARG A 213 33.20 58.76 -26.15
C ARG A 213 33.75 59.92 -25.27
N LEU A 214 34.23 59.59 -24.04
CA LEU A 214 34.85 60.54 -23.16
C LEU A 214 36.14 61.12 -23.76
N ARG A 215 36.93 60.27 -24.45
CA ARG A 215 38.14 60.75 -25.19
C ARG A 215 37.78 61.61 -26.39
N ALA A 216 36.61 61.40 -27.02
CA ALA A 216 36.10 62.27 -28.09
C ALA A 216 35.54 63.62 -27.59
N GLY A 217 35.43 63.78 -26.28
CA GLY A 217 34.96 65.04 -25.67
C GLY A 217 33.46 65.04 -25.40
N GLU A 218 32.76 63.90 -25.56
CA GLU A 218 31.34 63.80 -25.25
C GLU A 218 31.09 63.83 -23.75
N ARG A 219 29.97 64.38 -23.32
CA ARG A 219 29.46 64.23 -21.94
C ARG A 219 28.69 62.94 -21.81
N VAL A 220 29.05 62.10 -20.87
CA VAL A 220 28.44 60.80 -20.59
C VAL A 220 27.70 60.88 -19.26
N ASP A 221 26.43 60.51 -19.27
CA ASP A 221 25.61 60.41 -18.06
C ASP A 221 25.76 59.02 -17.46
N VAL A 222 26.24 58.96 -16.21
CA VAL A 222 26.50 57.71 -15.48
C VAL A 222 25.22 56.90 -15.27
N GLU A 223 24.07 57.54 -15.01
CA GLU A 223 22.81 56.83 -14.77
C GLU A 223 22.25 56.21 -16.05
N ALA A 224 22.43 56.89 -17.18
CA ALA A 224 22.00 56.36 -18.48
C ALA A 224 22.86 55.17 -18.96
N GLU A 225 24.19 55.19 -18.64
CA GLU A 225 25.13 54.15 -19.05
C GLU A 225 25.19 52.95 -18.07
N ALA A 226 24.66 53.09 -16.85
CA ALA A 226 24.64 52.04 -15.83
C ALA A 226 23.22 51.74 -15.35
N PRO A 227 22.28 51.32 -16.24
CA PRO A 227 20.91 51.01 -15.84
C PRO A 227 20.92 49.82 -14.85
N PRO A 228 20.13 49.93 -13.74
CA PRO A 228 20.15 48.88 -12.73
C PRO A 228 19.42 47.62 -13.28
N LEU A 229 20.06 46.46 -13.10
CA LEU A 229 19.46 45.19 -13.40
C LEU A 229 18.43 44.85 -12.32
N PRO A 230 17.25 44.34 -12.68
CA PRO A 230 16.22 43.95 -11.71
C PRO A 230 16.56 42.62 -11.05
N TYR A 231 16.86 42.65 -9.76
CA TYR A 231 17.12 41.44 -8.97
C TYR A 231 16.12 41.26 -7.80
N GLY A 232 15.87 39.99 -7.39
CA GLY A 232 15.03 39.66 -6.26
C GLY A 232 15.68 40.00 -4.89
N ALA A 233 14.98 39.59 -3.81
CA ALA A 233 15.45 39.81 -2.43
C ALA A 233 16.33 38.66 -1.90
N ASP A 234 16.59 37.63 -2.71
CA ASP A 234 17.35 36.44 -2.38
C ASP A 234 18.90 36.68 -2.44
N GLU A 235 19.69 35.64 -2.20
CA GLU A 235 21.14 35.68 -2.21
C GLU A 235 21.69 36.09 -3.59
N ILE A 236 21.04 35.60 -4.67
CA ILE A 236 21.39 36.00 -6.04
C ILE A 236 21.12 37.50 -6.25
N GLY A 237 20.01 37.97 -5.66
CA GLY A 237 19.68 39.39 -5.66
C GLY A 237 20.70 40.27 -4.91
N GLN A 238 21.34 39.76 -3.87
CA GLN A 238 22.45 40.46 -3.19
C GLN A 238 23.66 40.62 -4.10
N VAL A 239 24.02 39.58 -4.83
CA VAL A 239 25.09 39.64 -5.83
C VAL A 239 24.78 40.62 -6.95
N GLY A 240 23.53 40.61 -7.41
CA GLY A 240 23.03 41.57 -8.41
C GLY A 240 23.10 43.02 -7.94
N ARG A 241 22.76 43.33 -6.68
CA ARG A 241 22.89 44.66 -6.08
C ARG A 241 24.35 45.11 -5.99
N ALA A 242 25.24 44.21 -5.57
CA ALA A 242 26.67 44.49 -5.52
C ALA A 242 27.22 44.75 -6.93
N PHE A 243 26.79 44.00 -7.92
CA PHE A 243 27.14 44.21 -9.33
C PHE A 243 26.65 45.58 -9.85
N ASN A 244 25.40 45.98 -9.57
CA ASN A 244 24.89 47.31 -9.94
C ASN A 244 25.69 48.45 -9.27
N ALA A 245 26.15 48.26 -8.04
CA ALA A 245 27.01 49.25 -7.36
C ALA A 245 28.38 49.34 -8.04
N LEU A 246 29.01 48.21 -8.33
CA LEU A 246 30.29 48.12 -9.04
C LEU A 246 30.22 48.77 -10.44
N GLN A 247 29.12 48.51 -11.19
CA GLN A 247 28.89 49.06 -12.52
C GLN A 247 28.85 50.61 -12.46
N ARG A 248 28.10 51.18 -11.52
CA ARG A 248 28.02 52.63 -11.35
C ARG A 248 29.36 53.25 -10.96
N GLU A 249 30.09 52.62 -10.07
CA GLU A 249 31.40 53.06 -9.63
C GLU A 249 32.42 53.04 -10.79
N ALA A 250 32.42 51.96 -11.59
CA ALA A 250 33.33 51.83 -12.73
C ALA A 250 33.10 52.90 -13.81
N VAL A 251 31.83 53.18 -14.16
CA VAL A 251 31.47 54.21 -15.12
C VAL A 251 31.76 55.59 -14.53
N GLY A 252 31.43 55.82 -13.25
CA GLY A 252 31.73 57.09 -12.56
C GLY A 252 33.22 57.41 -12.49
N ALA A 253 34.03 56.41 -12.20
CA ALA A 253 35.50 56.59 -12.18
C ALA A 253 36.08 56.95 -13.57
N ALA A 254 35.52 56.32 -14.63
CA ALA A 254 35.96 56.66 -16.01
C ALA A 254 35.58 58.09 -16.40
N VAL A 255 34.37 58.55 -15.99
CA VAL A 255 33.98 59.98 -16.22
C VAL A 255 34.83 60.93 -15.42
N ALA A 256 35.11 60.70 -14.13
CA ALA A 256 35.90 61.52 -13.27
C ALA A 256 37.36 61.66 -13.79
N GLU A 257 37.95 60.56 -14.27
CA GLU A 257 39.33 60.62 -14.87
C GLU A 257 39.34 61.42 -16.14
N ALA A 258 38.31 61.31 -16.99
CA ALA A 258 38.23 62.13 -18.22
C ALA A 258 38.05 63.61 -17.91
N ASP A 259 37.29 63.99 -16.88
CA ASP A 259 37.11 65.37 -16.46
C ASP A 259 38.40 65.95 -15.87
N LEU A 260 39.15 65.18 -15.07
CA LEU A 260 40.42 65.57 -14.53
C LEU A 260 41.44 65.87 -15.66
N ARG A 261 41.50 64.96 -16.66
CA ARG A 261 42.42 65.20 -17.85
C ARG A 261 42.03 66.42 -18.63
N ARG A 262 40.72 66.69 -18.75
CA ARG A 262 40.20 67.89 -19.44
C ARG A 262 40.59 69.15 -18.70
N GLY A 263 40.41 69.19 -17.37
CA GLY A 263 40.82 70.31 -16.52
C GLY A 263 42.33 70.58 -16.56
N VAL A 264 43.12 69.53 -16.54
CA VAL A 264 44.61 69.66 -16.67
C VAL A 264 45.00 70.26 -18.04
N ASN A 265 44.35 69.77 -19.13
CA ASN A 265 44.61 70.34 -20.47
C ASN A 265 44.21 71.81 -20.59
N GLU A 266 43.10 72.24 -20.00
CA GLU A 266 42.66 73.63 -19.99
C GLU A 266 43.65 74.51 -19.21
N VAL A 267 44.17 74.04 -18.06
CA VAL A 267 45.19 74.77 -17.30
C VAL A 267 46.49 74.91 -18.12
N PHE A 268 46.93 73.82 -18.77
CA PHE A 268 48.13 73.88 -19.63
C PHE A 268 47.94 74.85 -20.81
N LEU A 269 46.77 74.83 -21.48
CA LEU A 269 46.45 75.75 -22.57
C LEU A 269 46.43 77.24 -22.10
N ASN A 270 45.92 77.51 -20.90
CA ASN A 270 45.88 78.80 -20.28
C ASN A 270 47.28 79.33 -19.93
N ILE A 271 48.11 78.44 -19.35
CA ILE A 271 49.51 78.77 -19.05
C ILE A 271 50.28 79.00 -20.33
N ALA A 272 50.13 78.15 -21.36
CA ALA A 272 50.76 78.35 -22.65
C ALA A 272 50.38 79.66 -23.33
N ARG A 273 49.11 80.09 -23.29
CA ARG A 273 48.62 81.36 -23.81
C ARG A 273 49.22 82.55 -23.02
N ARG A 274 49.37 82.46 -21.68
CA ARG A 274 49.91 83.50 -20.84
C ARG A 274 51.45 83.65 -20.99
N SER A 275 52.14 82.64 -21.39
CA SER A 275 53.62 82.65 -21.61
C SER A 275 54.00 83.17 -23.00
N GLN A 276 53.02 83.42 -23.90
CA GLN A 276 53.21 83.98 -25.24
C GLN A 276 52.86 85.47 -25.34
N THR A 277 52.38 86.12 -24.28
CA THR A 277 52.15 87.56 -24.14
C THR A 277 53.25 88.19 -23.27
#